data_d65246561f6d5f07dbae72e183395b35
#
_entry.id   d65246561f6d5f07dbae72e183395b35
#
_cell.length_a   1.000
_cell.length_b   1.000
_cell.length_c   1.000
_cell.angle_alpha   90.00
_cell.angle_beta   90.00
_cell.angle_gamma   90.00
#
_symmetry.space_group_name_H-M   'P 1'
#
loop_
_entity.id
_entity.type
_entity.pdbx_description
1 polymer ?
#
loop_
_entity_poly.entity_id
_entity_poly.type
_entity_poly.pdbx_seq_one_letter_code
_entity_poly.pdbx_strand_id
1 'polypeptide(L)'
;MNNNTKKITTTAMLAAIAYVVVVVGRIPVVLFLKYDPKDIIITLGGLIWGPLTSFTVSVIVSLIEMVTISENGILGCIMNIVSSCSFACTAAVIYKKKRTLKGAVTGLLAGSVAMVLVMMLWNYLIAPIYMGYPREAVAKLLIPAFLPFNLLKSGLNAGFTFLLYKPITTVLRRTGYLSESAVEQNKKPVGLWLFFGAVIITCILLILSLNGVI
;
A
#
# COMPACT_ATOMS: atom_id res chain seq x y z
N MET A 1 28.94 -6.89 6.10
CA MET A 1 28.11 -5.66 6.29
C MET A 1 27.27 -5.83 7.55
N ASN A 2 27.29 -4.87 8.46
CA ASN A 2 26.55 -4.94 9.71
C ASN A 2 25.02 -4.95 9.41
N ASN A 3 24.21 -5.63 10.25
CA ASN A 3 22.77 -5.73 10.07
C ASN A 3 22.06 -4.36 9.99
N ASN A 4 22.55 -3.38 10.75
CA ASN A 4 22.04 -2.02 10.70
C ASN A 4 22.31 -1.34 9.34
N THR A 5 23.51 -1.51 8.79
CA THR A 5 23.88 -0.97 7.47
C THR A 5 23.01 -1.60 6.37
N LYS A 6 22.82 -2.93 6.41
CA LYS A 6 21.93 -3.63 5.46
C LYS A 6 20.50 -3.05 5.51
N LYS A 7 19.97 -2.84 6.71
CA LYS A 7 18.63 -2.30 6.89
C LYS A 7 18.49 -0.88 6.34
N ILE A 8 19.46 0.01 6.64
CA ILE A 8 19.45 1.40 6.16
C ILE A 8 19.53 1.44 4.64
N THR A 9 20.48 0.70 4.04
CA THR A 9 20.64 0.62 2.59
C THR A 9 19.38 0.10 1.91
N THR A 10 18.79 -0.98 2.42
CA THR A 10 17.56 -1.53 1.87
C THR A 10 16.39 -0.55 2.01
N THR A 11 16.28 0.16 3.15
CA THR A 11 15.23 1.16 3.35
C THR A 11 15.35 2.31 2.34
N ALA A 12 16.57 2.79 2.08
CA ALA A 12 16.83 3.83 1.08
C ALA A 12 16.52 3.34 -0.34
N MET A 13 16.90 2.11 -0.68
CA MET A 13 16.56 1.51 -1.98
C MET A 13 15.05 1.36 -2.16
N LEU A 14 14.33 0.90 -1.13
CA LEU A 14 12.87 0.77 -1.17
C LEU A 14 12.20 2.13 -1.33
N ALA A 15 12.70 3.19 -0.68
CA ALA A 15 12.17 4.53 -0.84
C ALA A 15 12.38 5.04 -2.29
N ALA A 16 13.56 4.83 -2.86
CA ALA A 16 13.84 5.19 -4.25
C ALA A 16 12.94 4.44 -5.23
N ILE A 17 12.78 3.12 -5.07
CA ILE A 17 11.91 2.30 -5.92
C ILE A 17 10.45 2.73 -5.77
N ALA A 18 9.97 2.95 -4.54
CA ALA A 18 8.60 3.38 -4.27
C ALA A 18 8.31 4.74 -4.92
N TYR A 19 9.26 5.67 -4.88
CA TYR A 19 9.13 6.97 -5.54
C TYR A 19 9.07 6.82 -7.07
N VAL A 20 10.00 6.07 -7.68
CA VAL A 20 9.98 5.82 -9.14
C VAL A 20 8.67 5.17 -9.57
N VAL A 21 8.19 4.18 -8.81
CA VAL A 21 6.95 3.47 -9.10
C VAL A 21 5.74 4.42 -9.05
N VAL A 22 5.72 5.40 -8.16
CA VAL A 22 4.66 6.41 -8.12
C VAL A 22 4.74 7.39 -9.30
N VAL A 23 5.94 7.83 -9.65
CA VAL A 23 6.11 8.76 -10.79
C VAL A 23 5.64 8.16 -12.10
N VAL A 24 5.96 6.88 -12.33
CA VAL A 24 5.64 6.18 -13.59
C VAL A 24 4.26 5.52 -13.56
N GLY A 25 3.84 5.03 -12.40
CA GLY A 25 2.68 4.14 -12.26
C GLY A 25 1.44 4.77 -11.64
N ARG A 26 1.38 6.10 -11.50
CA ARG A 26 0.19 6.78 -10.97
C ARG A 26 -0.95 6.73 -11.99
N ILE A 27 -2.08 6.13 -11.58
CA ILE A 27 -3.25 5.91 -12.44
C ILE A 27 -4.45 6.70 -11.90
N PRO A 28 -5.06 7.60 -12.69
CA PRO A 28 -6.33 8.22 -12.32
C PRO A 28 -7.43 7.16 -12.28
N VAL A 29 -8.30 7.19 -11.26
CA VAL A 29 -9.34 6.18 -11.06
C VAL A 29 -10.73 6.81 -11.04
N VAL A 30 -10.97 7.77 -10.13
CA VAL A 30 -12.27 8.42 -9.97
C VAL A 30 -12.05 9.88 -9.61
N LEU A 31 -12.66 10.81 -10.34
CA LEU A 31 -12.52 12.24 -10.10
C LEU A 31 -11.04 12.65 -10.05
N PHE A 32 -10.60 13.24 -8.93
CA PHE A 32 -9.21 13.63 -8.66
C PHE A 32 -8.39 12.53 -7.95
N LEU A 33 -9.01 11.37 -7.64
CA LEU A 33 -8.38 10.28 -6.92
C LEU A 33 -7.51 9.45 -7.85
N LYS A 34 -6.23 9.36 -7.52
CA LYS A 34 -5.20 8.62 -8.27
C LYS A 34 -4.73 7.41 -7.46
N TYR A 35 -4.61 6.26 -8.10
CA TYR A 35 -4.00 5.08 -7.50
C TYR A 35 -2.48 5.20 -7.57
N ASP A 36 -1.81 5.03 -6.44
CA ASP A 36 -0.36 5.07 -6.31
C ASP A 36 0.16 3.68 -5.90
N PRO A 37 0.90 2.96 -6.77
CA PRO A 37 1.37 1.61 -6.47
C PRO A 37 2.54 1.56 -5.48
N LYS A 38 3.03 2.70 -4.97
CA LYS A 38 4.10 2.76 -3.95
C LYS A 38 3.81 1.97 -2.68
N ASP A 39 2.52 1.89 -2.28
CA ASP A 39 2.11 1.20 -1.05
C ASP A 39 2.46 -0.28 -1.07
N ILE A 40 2.56 -0.89 -2.26
CA ILE A 40 3.04 -2.27 -2.45
C ILE A 40 4.48 -2.38 -1.97
N ILE A 41 5.35 -1.48 -2.41
CA ILE A 41 6.79 -1.48 -2.06
C ILE A 41 6.98 -1.17 -0.57
N ILE A 42 6.23 -0.19 -0.05
CA ILE A 42 6.24 0.19 1.37
C ILE A 42 5.83 -1.01 2.24
N THR A 43 4.80 -1.74 1.82
CA THR A 43 4.29 -2.91 2.55
C THR A 43 5.28 -4.07 2.51
N LEU A 44 5.85 -4.37 1.34
CA LEU A 44 6.91 -5.38 1.21
C LEU A 44 8.09 -5.09 2.14
N GLY A 45 8.54 -3.83 2.19
CA GLY A 45 9.56 -3.39 3.13
C GLY A 45 9.20 -3.66 4.59
N GLY A 46 7.94 -3.41 4.95
CA GLY A 46 7.43 -3.69 6.29
C GLY A 46 7.32 -5.17 6.64
N LEU A 47 6.88 -6.00 5.71
CA LEU A 47 6.83 -7.44 5.91
C LEU A 47 8.24 -8.04 6.07
N ILE A 48 9.24 -7.48 5.41
CA ILE A 48 10.62 -7.97 5.45
C ILE A 48 11.35 -7.45 6.69
N TRP A 49 11.36 -6.14 6.93
CA TRP A 49 12.17 -5.46 7.95
C TRP A 49 11.38 -4.95 9.16
N GLY A 50 10.06 -5.07 9.10
CA GLY A 50 9.16 -4.67 10.17
C GLY A 50 8.49 -3.31 9.95
N PRO A 51 7.48 -2.98 10.80
CA PRO A 51 6.60 -1.82 10.60
C PRO A 51 7.32 -0.46 10.61
N LEU A 52 8.42 -0.34 11.34
CA LEU A 52 9.23 0.89 11.35
C LEU A 52 9.80 1.20 9.96
N THR A 53 10.16 0.17 9.19
CA THR A 53 10.64 0.36 7.81
C THR A 53 9.52 0.88 6.91
N SER A 54 8.29 0.35 7.01
CA SER A 54 7.14 0.89 6.28
C SER A 54 6.89 2.35 6.63
N PHE A 55 6.91 2.69 7.92
CA PHE A 55 6.73 4.06 8.39
C PHE A 55 7.79 4.99 7.79
N THR A 56 9.07 4.63 7.92
CA THR A 56 10.19 5.45 7.42
C THR A 56 10.11 5.65 5.90
N VAL A 57 9.87 4.58 5.12
CA VAL A 57 9.76 4.66 3.67
C VAL A 57 8.54 5.52 3.28
N SER A 58 7.39 5.34 3.95
CA SER A 58 6.19 6.14 3.71
C SER A 58 6.44 7.63 3.91
N VAL A 59 7.10 8.00 5.01
CA VAL A 59 7.43 9.40 5.32
C VAL A 59 8.37 9.98 4.26
N ILE A 60 9.47 9.29 3.96
CA ILE A 60 10.48 9.76 3.00
C ILE A 60 9.82 9.97 1.62
N VAL A 61 9.10 8.96 1.12
CA VAL A 61 8.47 9.04 -0.21
C VAL A 61 7.43 10.14 -0.26
N SER A 62 6.59 10.28 0.76
CA SER A 62 5.55 11.31 0.80
C SER A 62 6.13 12.72 0.89
N LEU A 63 7.26 12.92 1.58
CA LEU A 63 7.97 14.20 1.60
C LEU A 63 8.57 14.54 0.22
N ILE A 64 9.16 13.57 -0.47
CA ILE A 64 9.69 13.76 -1.82
C ILE A 64 8.53 14.08 -2.78
N GLU A 65 7.42 13.33 -2.72
CA GLU A 65 6.24 13.60 -3.53
C GLU A 65 5.68 15.02 -3.30
N MET A 66 5.64 15.48 -2.04
CA MET A 66 5.13 16.79 -1.69
C MET A 66 5.88 17.91 -2.43
N VAL A 67 7.19 17.76 -2.61
CA VAL A 67 8.03 18.78 -3.26
C VAL A 67 8.05 18.62 -4.79
N THR A 68 7.77 17.42 -5.30
CA THR A 68 7.98 17.12 -6.74
C THR A 68 6.70 17.02 -7.56
N ILE A 69 5.72 16.22 -7.10
CA ILE A 69 4.56 15.82 -7.92
C ILE A 69 3.21 16.00 -7.23
N SER A 70 3.18 16.44 -5.97
CA SER A 70 1.92 16.60 -5.22
C SER A 70 1.22 17.90 -5.60
N GLU A 71 -0.07 17.79 -5.92
CA GLU A 71 -0.95 18.91 -6.19
C GLU A 71 -1.57 19.48 -4.88
N ASN A 72 -1.55 18.70 -3.79
CA ASN A 72 -2.24 19.01 -2.53
C ASN A 72 -1.28 19.46 -1.40
N GLY A 73 -0.01 19.73 -1.71
CA GLY A 73 0.99 20.22 -0.76
C GLY A 73 1.09 19.43 0.54
N ILE A 74 1.10 20.11 1.67
CA ILE A 74 1.27 19.51 3.00
C ILE A 74 0.09 18.57 3.36
N LEU A 75 -1.14 18.94 3.04
CA LEU A 75 -2.31 18.08 3.33
C LEU A 75 -2.24 16.77 2.54
N GLY A 76 -1.81 16.82 1.28
CA GLY A 76 -1.55 15.63 0.48
C GLY A 76 -0.44 14.75 1.03
N CYS A 77 0.63 15.36 1.55
CA CYS A 77 1.73 14.63 2.20
C CYS A 77 1.22 13.87 3.44
N ILE A 78 0.50 14.53 4.34
CA ILE A 78 -0.05 13.90 5.53
C ILE A 78 -1.04 12.79 5.15
N MET A 79 -1.93 13.05 4.19
CA MET A 79 -2.88 12.07 3.67
C MET A 79 -2.16 10.81 3.16
N ASN A 80 -1.10 10.98 2.38
CA ASN A 80 -0.30 9.88 1.86
C ASN A 80 0.36 9.07 2.98
N ILE A 81 0.97 9.74 3.97
CA ILE A 81 1.57 9.07 5.14
C ILE A 81 0.51 8.28 5.91
N VAL A 82 -0.62 8.91 6.22
CA VAL A 82 -1.72 8.27 6.97
C VAL A 82 -2.27 7.06 6.21
N SER A 83 -2.53 7.20 4.91
CA SER A 83 -3.03 6.13 4.04
C SER A 83 -2.05 4.95 4.00
N SER A 84 -0.80 5.22 3.63
CA SER A 84 0.24 4.18 3.51
C SER A 84 0.53 3.48 4.84
N CYS A 85 0.63 4.26 5.95
CA CYS A 85 0.87 3.69 7.28
C CYS A 85 -0.30 2.86 7.79
N SER A 86 -1.54 3.31 7.57
CA SER A 86 -2.74 2.54 7.96
C SER A 86 -2.77 1.16 7.31
N PHE A 87 -2.34 1.05 6.06
CA PHE A 87 -2.25 -0.23 5.36
C PHE A 87 -0.97 -0.99 5.74
N ALA A 88 0.19 -0.43 5.43
CA ALA A 88 1.46 -1.13 5.47
C ALA A 88 1.96 -1.42 6.88
N CYS A 89 1.83 -0.46 7.82
CA CYS A 89 2.27 -0.69 9.20
C CYS A 89 1.35 -1.70 9.91
N THR A 90 0.02 -1.64 9.67
CA THR A 90 -0.92 -2.62 10.23
C THR A 90 -0.61 -4.03 9.73
N ALA A 91 -0.41 -4.19 8.41
CA ALA A 91 -0.02 -5.47 7.81
C ALA A 91 1.30 -5.98 8.40
N ALA A 92 2.31 -5.12 8.53
CA ALA A 92 3.62 -5.48 9.04
C ALA A 92 3.61 -5.84 10.54
N VAL A 93 2.81 -5.15 11.37
CA VAL A 93 2.66 -5.45 12.81
C VAL A 93 2.06 -6.84 13.00
N ILE A 94 0.99 -7.16 12.29
CA ILE A 94 0.33 -8.47 12.37
C ILE A 94 1.27 -9.57 11.87
N TYR A 95 1.91 -9.35 10.73
CA TYR A 95 2.87 -10.29 10.16
C TYR A 95 4.07 -10.52 11.08
N LYS A 96 4.59 -9.47 11.75
CA LYS A 96 5.71 -9.60 12.70
C LYS A 96 5.38 -10.54 13.86
N LYS A 97 4.12 -10.59 14.31
CA LYS A 97 3.66 -11.51 15.38
C LYS A 97 3.52 -12.95 14.88
N LYS A 98 3.11 -13.14 13.61
CA LYS A 98 2.85 -14.45 13.01
C LYS A 98 3.57 -14.53 11.66
N ARG A 99 4.87 -14.84 11.65
CA ARG A 99 5.70 -14.91 10.43
C ARG A 99 5.36 -16.11 9.53
N THR A 100 4.10 -16.28 9.23
CA THR A 100 3.54 -17.34 8.39
C THR A 100 2.79 -16.74 7.21
N LEU A 101 2.52 -17.55 6.19
CA LEU A 101 1.70 -17.12 5.05
C LEU A 101 0.30 -16.66 5.51
N LYS A 102 -0.31 -17.38 6.46
CA LYS A 102 -1.59 -16.98 7.07
C LYS A 102 -1.47 -15.61 7.76
N GLY A 103 -0.35 -15.37 8.46
CA GLY A 103 -0.06 -14.08 9.07
C GLY A 103 0.09 -12.94 8.05
N ALA A 104 0.67 -13.20 6.88
CA ALA A 104 0.74 -12.23 5.79
C ALA A 104 -0.67 -11.90 5.26
N VAL A 105 -1.46 -12.92 4.94
CA VAL A 105 -2.84 -12.73 4.46
C VAL A 105 -3.71 -11.98 5.47
N THR A 106 -3.71 -12.41 6.73
CA THR A 106 -4.49 -11.70 7.78
C THR A 106 -3.99 -10.28 8.00
N GLY A 107 -2.68 -10.06 7.90
CA GLY A 107 -2.10 -8.72 7.97
C GLY A 107 -2.55 -7.82 6.84
N LEU A 108 -2.52 -8.31 5.60
CA LEU A 108 -2.96 -7.56 4.42
C LEU A 108 -4.46 -7.23 4.48
N LEU A 109 -5.30 -8.19 4.87
CA LEU A 109 -6.74 -7.96 5.02
C LEU A 109 -7.05 -6.95 6.14
N ALA A 110 -6.40 -7.08 7.29
CA ALA A 110 -6.57 -6.11 8.38
C ALA A 110 -6.04 -4.72 8.01
N GLY A 111 -4.92 -4.65 7.27
CA GLY A 111 -4.39 -3.40 6.72
C GLY A 111 -5.35 -2.75 5.74
N SER A 112 -6.01 -3.55 4.86
CA SER A 112 -7.04 -3.05 3.94
C SER A 112 -8.22 -2.44 4.69
N VAL A 113 -8.74 -3.11 5.70
CA VAL A 113 -9.84 -2.60 6.54
C VAL A 113 -9.42 -1.32 7.26
N ALA A 114 -8.25 -1.32 7.91
CA ALA A 114 -7.73 -0.16 8.62
C ALA A 114 -7.58 1.05 7.69
N MET A 115 -7.00 0.85 6.49
CA MET A 115 -6.85 1.91 5.49
C MET A 115 -8.20 2.48 5.06
N VAL A 116 -9.18 1.62 4.73
CA VAL A 116 -10.51 2.08 4.29
C VAL A 116 -11.15 2.92 5.40
N LEU A 117 -11.17 2.43 6.64
CA LEU A 117 -11.78 3.16 7.76
C LEU A 117 -11.11 4.50 8.03
N VAL A 118 -9.78 4.52 8.10
CA VAL A 118 -9.01 5.74 8.36
C VAL A 118 -9.18 6.74 7.22
N MET A 119 -9.18 6.29 5.96
CA MET A 119 -9.33 7.17 4.82
C MET A 119 -10.76 7.68 4.65
N MET A 120 -11.78 6.91 5.03
CA MET A 120 -13.16 7.41 5.08
C MET A 120 -13.30 8.53 6.12
N LEU A 121 -12.69 8.35 7.30
CA LEU A 121 -12.65 9.38 8.33
C LEU A 121 -11.87 10.63 7.88
N TRP A 122 -10.71 10.44 7.25
CA TRP A 122 -9.90 11.52 6.68
C TRP A 122 -10.68 12.32 5.65
N ASN A 123 -11.33 11.64 4.71
CA ASN A 123 -12.09 12.30 3.66
C ASN A 123 -13.30 13.08 4.25
N TYR A 124 -13.97 12.56 5.27
CA TYR A 124 -15.06 13.26 5.93
C TYR A 124 -14.59 14.53 6.67
N LEU A 125 -13.43 14.46 7.36
CA LEU A 125 -12.94 15.55 8.21
C LEU A 125 -12.11 16.58 7.44
N ILE A 126 -11.22 16.13 6.58
CA ILE A 126 -10.16 16.96 5.99
C ILE A 126 -10.42 17.29 4.51
N ALA A 127 -11.14 16.44 3.76
CA ALA A 127 -11.39 16.72 2.35
C ALA A 127 -12.15 18.03 2.11
N PRO A 128 -13.11 18.46 2.94
CA PRO A 128 -13.75 19.77 2.79
C PRO A 128 -12.75 20.93 2.74
N ILE A 129 -11.63 20.82 3.49
CA ILE A 129 -10.64 21.89 3.61
C ILE A 129 -9.88 22.09 2.30
N TYR A 130 -9.39 21.00 1.67
CA TYR A 130 -8.59 21.12 0.45
C TYR A 130 -9.45 21.12 -0.84
N MET A 131 -10.68 20.61 -0.78
CA MET A 131 -11.61 20.68 -1.90
C MET A 131 -12.38 22.01 -1.98
N GLY A 132 -12.44 22.77 -0.88
CA GLY A 132 -13.22 24.01 -0.81
C GLY A 132 -14.75 23.78 -0.87
N TYR A 133 -15.22 22.55 -0.64
CA TYR A 133 -16.66 22.22 -0.63
C TYR A 133 -17.24 22.16 0.79
N PRO A 134 -18.54 22.46 0.93
CA PRO A 134 -19.24 22.24 2.20
C PRO A 134 -19.16 20.77 2.62
N ARG A 135 -19.05 20.52 3.93
CA ARG A 135 -18.94 19.15 4.48
C ARG A 135 -20.07 18.24 4.03
N GLU A 136 -21.28 18.77 3.87
CA GLU A 136 -22.46 18.02 3.39
C GLU A 136 -22.27 17.52 1.95
N ALA A 137 -21.67 18.33 1.09
CA ALA A 137 -21.38 17.94 -0.29
C ALA A 137 -20.35 16.82 -0.34
N VAL A 138 -19.27 16.93 0.48
CA VAL A 138 -18.25 15.89 0.59
C VAL A 138 -18.83 14.61 1.19
N ALA A 139 -19.73 14.72 2.19
CA ALA A 139 -20.40 13.57 2.80
C ALA A 139 -21.19 12.74 1.77
N LYS A 140 -21.84 13.39 0.80
CA LYS A 140 -22.54 12.71 -0.31
C LYS A 140 -21.61 11.93 -1.23
N LEU A 141 -20.32 12.29 -1.31
CA LEU A 141 -19.30 11.60 -2.12
C LEU A 141 -18.64 10.44 -1.38
N LEU A 142 -18.83 10.32 -0.07
CA LEU A 142 -18.16 9.27 0.72
C LEU A 142 -18.49 7.87 0.21
N ILE A 143 -19.77 7.57 0.01
CA ILE A 143 -20.23 6.24 -0.42
C ILE A 143 -19.99 6.01 -1.93
N PRO A 144 -20.41 6.92 -2.84
CA PRO A 144 -20.30 6.66 -4.26
C PRO A 144 -18.89 6.81 -4.87
N ALA A 145 -18.00 7.59 -4.24
CA ALA A 145 -16.67 7.85 -4.78
C ALA A 145 -15.53 7.39 -3.87
N PHE A 146 -15.48 7.86 -2.61
CA PHE A 146 -14.34 7.58 -1.73
C PHE A 146 -14.29 6.13 -1.25
N LEU A 147 -15.44 5.51 -0.93
CA LEU A 147 -15.48 4.12 -0.48
C LEU A 147 -15.01 3.14 -1.58
N PRO A 148 -15.57 3.13 -2.80
CA PRO A 148 -15.11 2.23 -3.85
C PRO A 148 -13.65 2.47 -4.23
N PHE A 149 -13.18 3.73 -4.26
CA PHE A 149 -11.78 4.03 -4.50
C PHE A 149 -10.85 3.42 -3.43
N ASN A 150 -11.17 3.59 -2.14
CA ASN A 150 -10.32 3.06 -1.07
C ASN A 150 -10.36 1.52 -1.01
N LEU A 151 -11.51 0.90 -1.30
CA LEU A 151 -11.61 -0.57 -1.44
C LEU A 151 -10.76 -1.07 -2.59
N LEU A 152 -10.83 -0.41 -3.75
CA LEU A 152 -10.05 -0.74 -4.92
C LEU A 152 -8.55 -0.56 -4.65
N LYS A 153 -8.14 0.58 -4.10
CA LYS A 153 -6.74 0.86 -3.75
C LYS A 153 -6.20 -0.18 -2.78
N SER A 154 -6.93 -0.50 -1.71
CA SER A 154 -6.50 -1.50 -0.72
C SER A 154 -6.48 -2.91 -1.29
N GLY A 155 -7.44 -3.28 -2.14
CA GLY A 155 -7.50 -4.56 -2.83
C GLY A 155 -6.31 -4.79 -3.78
N LEU A 156 -5.99 -3.80 -4.61
CA LEU A 156 -4.81 -3.84 -5.48
C LEU A 156 -3.52 -3.94 -4.66
N ASN A 157 -3.38 -3.12 -3.62
CA ASN A 157 -2.20 -3.15 -2.76
C ASN A 157 -2.03 -4.51 -2.08
N ALA A 158 -3.10 -5.10 -1.54
CA ALA A 158 -3.07 -6.42 -0.93
C ALA A 158 -2.75 -7.52 -1.96
N GLY A 159 -3.40 -7.48 -3.12
CA GLY A 159 -3.20 -8.45 -4.19
C GLY A 159 -1.78 -8.47 -4.71
N PHE A 160 -1.27 -7.32 -5.13
CA PHE A 160 0.10 -7.22 -5.65
C PHE A 160 1.15 -7.50 -4.57
N THR A 161 0.94 -7.01 -3.33
CA THR A 161 1.87 -7.32 -2.23
C THR A 161 1.94 -8.83 -1.98
N PHE A 162 0.81 -9.53 -1.97
CA PHE A 162 0.77 -10.98 -1.80
C PHE A 162 1.50 -11.71 -2.92
N LEU A 163 1.25 -11.33 -4.18
CA LEU A 163 1.89 -11.96 -5.34
C LEU A 163 3.41 -11.73 -5.36
N LEU A 164 3.86 -10.52 -5.04
CA LEU A 164 5.26 -10.13 -5.08
C LEU A 164 6.05 -10.56 -3.83
N TYR A 165 5.39 -10.80 -2.71
CA TYR A 165 6.05 -11.15 -1.45
C TYR A 165 6.96 -12.38 -1.57
N LYS A 166 6.44 -13.48 -2.12
CA LYS A 166 7.20 -14.73 -2.22
C LYS A 166 8.40 -14.65 -3.17
N PRO A 167 8.28 -14.16 -4.42
CA PRO A 167 9.43 -14.01 -5.30
C PRO A 167 10.49 -13.07 -4.72
N ILE A 168 10.12 -11.93 -4.17
CA ILE A 168 11.07 -10.96 -3.60
C ILE A 168 11.80 -11.54 -2.40
N THR A 169 11.11 -12.16 -1.45
CA THR A 169 11.76 -12.78 -0.29
C THR A 169 12.69 -13.92 -0.69
N THR A 170 12.35 -14.67 -1.73
CA THR A 170 13.22 -15.74 -2.27
C THR A 170 14.52 -15.17 -2.85
N VAL A 171 14.43 -14.09 -3.64
CA VAL A 171 15.62 -13.43 -4.19
C VAL A 171 16.49 -12.85 -3.08
N LEU A 172 15.90 -12.15 -2.10
CA LEU A 172 16.64 -11.54 -0.98
C LEU A 172 17.33 -12.56 -0.08
N ARG A 173 16.78 -13.78 0.03
CA ARG A 173 17.47 -14.89 0.71
C ARG A 173 18.65 -15.41 -0.08
N ARG A 174 18.49 -15.66 -1.38
CA ARG A 174 19.57 -16.13 -2.27
C ARG A 174 20.74 -15.16 -2.31
N THR A 175 20.49 -13.87 -2.18
CA THR A 175 21.54 -12.83 -2.16
C THR A 175 22.13 -12.57 -0.77
N GLY A 176 21.73 -13.34 0.26
CA GLY A 176 22.24 -13.22 1.62
C GLY A 176 21.77 -11.95 2.38
N TYR A 177 20.78 -11.22 1.85
CA TYR A 177 20.20 -10.06 2.53
C TYR A 177 19.25 -10.47 3.65
N LEU A 178 18.61 -11.63 3.57
CA LEU A 178 17.76 -12.20 4.62
C LEU A 178 18.34 -13.51 5.10
N SER A 179 18.37 -13.69 6.43
CA SER A 179 18.69 -14.99 7.04
C SER A 179 17.62 -16.04 6.68
N GLU A 180 18.02 -17.30 6.62
CA GLU A 180 17.13 -18.44 6.48
C GLU A 180 16.26 -18.60 7.74
N SER A 181 15.25 -17.77 7.90
CA SER A 181 14.21 -18.07 8.88
C SER A 181 13.29 -19.12 8.30
N ALA A 182 13.02 -20.17 9.08
CA ALA A 182 12.09 -21.23 8.76
C ALA A 182 10.68 -20.68 8.47
N VAL A 183 10.46 -20.19 7.25
CA VAL A 183 9.12 -20.15 6.70
C VAL A 183 8.86 -21.55 6.19
N GLU A 184 8.03 -22.28 6.93
CA GLU A 184 7.49 -23.58 6.50
C GLU A 184 7.28 -23.56 4.99
N GLN A 185 7.94 -24.51 4.31
CA GLN A 185 7.65 -24.86 2.92
C GLN A 185 6.26 -25.49 2.85
N ASN A 186 5.25 -24.69 3.13
CA ASN A 186 3.88 -25.17 2.98
C ASN A 186 3.54 -25.19 1.49
N LYS A 187 2.84 -26.27 1.09
CA LYS A 187 2.33 -26.50 -0.26
C LYS A 187 1.87 -25.19 -0.89
N LYS A 188 2.17 -24.96 -2.18
CA LYS A 188 1.74 -23.76 -2.90
C LYS A 188 0.24 -23.56 -2.68
N PRO A 189 -0.20 -22.47 -2.01
CA PRO A 189 -1.63 -22.28 -1.74
C PRO A 189 -2.30 -21.73 -3.01
N VAL A 190 -2.52 -22.63 -3.98
CA VAL A 190 -3.09 -22.30 -5.30
C VAL A 190 -4.38 -21.47 -5.13
N GLY A 191 -5.23 -21.84 -4.17
CA GLY A 191 -6.47 -21.10 -3.90
C GLY A 191 -6.25 -19.63 -3.51
N LEU A 192 -5.19 -19.31 -2.72
CA LEU A 192 -4.88 -17.92 -2.37
C LEU A 192 -4.34 -17.15 -3.57
N TRP A 193 -3.54 -17.78 -4.44
CA TRP A 193 -3.07 -17.16 -5.68
C TRP A 193 -4.24 -16.83 -6.62
N LEU A 194 -5.18 -17.76 -6.76
CA LEU A 194 -6.40 -17.55 -7.56
C LEU A 194 -7.26 -16.44 -6.94
N PHE A 195 -7.44 -16.42 -5.61
CA PHE A 195 -8.22 -15.40 -4.92
C PHE A 195 -7.63 -14.00 -5.14
N PHE A 196 -6.34 -13.79 -4.86
CA PHE A 196 -5.72 -12.47 -5.06
C PHE A 196 -5.62 -12.08 -6.54
N GLY A 197 -5.41 -13.04 -7.44
CA GLY A 197 -5.48 -12.82 -8.88
C GLY A 197 -6.88 -12.34 -9.31
N ALA A 198 -7.93 -12.97 -8.84
CA ALA A 198 -9.31 -12.55 -9.10
C ALA A 198 -9.59 -11.14 -8.55
N VAL A 199 -9.13 -10.83 -7.33
CA VAL A 199 -9.26 -9.47 -6.76
C VAL A 199 -8.59 -8.43 -7.66
N ILE A 200 -7.37 -8.69 -8.13
CA ILE A 200 -6.66 -7.76 -9.02
C ILE A 200 -7.43 -7.57 -10.33
N ILE A 201 -7.87 -8.66 -10.97
CA ILE A 201 -8.64 -8.59 -12.23
C ILE A 201 -9.93 -7.78 -12.02
N THR A 202 -10.68 -8.05 -10.96
CA THR A 202 -11.90 -7.30 -10.63
C THR A 202 -11.62 -5.82 -10.42
N CYS A 203 -10.54 -5.48 -9.70
CA CYS A 203 -10.15 -4.09 -9.49
C CYS A 203 -9.75 -3.39 -10.80
N ILE A 204 -9.02 -4.07 -11.68
CA ILE A 204 -8.64 -3.52 -13.00
C ILE A 204 -9.88 -3.29 -13.86
N LEU A 205 -10.80 -4.26 -13.93
CA LEU A 205 -12.06 -4.11 -14.66
C LEU A 205 -12.90 -2.94 -14.14
N LEU A 206 -12.96 -2.75 -12.83
CA LEU A 206 -13.64 -1.61 -12.21
C LEU A 206 -12.96 -0.28 -12.60
N ILE A 207 -11.64 -0.20 -12.63
CA ILE A 207 -10.93 1.00 -13.10
C ILE A 207 -11.28 1.30 -14.55
N LEU A 208 -11.25 0.30 -15.43
CA LEU A 208 -11.57 0.45 -16.84
C LEU A 208 -13.03 0.89 -17.06
N SER A 209 -13.96 0.33 -16.29
CA SER A 209 -15.38 0.73 -16.32
C SER A 209 -15.58 2.16 -15.82
N LEU A 210 -14.94 2.56 -14.71
CA LEU A 210 -15.04 3.92 -14.18
C LEU A 210 -14.41 4.97 -15.10
N ASN A 211 -13.42 4.60 -15.90
CA ASN A 211 -12.83 5.47 -16.92
C ASN A 211 -13.55 5.41 -18.27
N GLY A 212 -14.66 4.67 -18.41
CA GLY A 212 -15.46 4.59 -19.61
C GLY A 212 -14.77 3.88 -20.77
N VAL A 213 -13.82 2.99 -20.48
CA VAL A 213 -13.10 2.19 -21.49
C VAL A 213 -13.90 0.94 -21.85
N ILE A 214 -14.68 0.41 -20.91
CA ILE A 214 -15.61 -0.73 -21.05
C ILE A 214 -16.92 -0.41 -20.35
#